data_aed9b2309bd333240bcb7d35c6d4f6f5
#
_entry.id   aed9b2309bd333240bcb7d35c6d4f6f5
#
_cell.length_a   1.000
_cell.length_b   1.000
_cell.length_c   1.000
_cell.angle_alpha   90.00
_cell.angle_beta   90.00
_cell.angle_gamma   90.00
#
_symmetry.space_group_name_H-M   'P 1'
#
loop_
_entity.id
_entity.type
_entity.pdbx_description
1 polymer ?
#
loop_
_entity_poly.entity_id
_entity_poly.type
_entity_poly.pdbx_seq_one_letter_code
_entity_poly.pdbx_strand_id
1 'polypeptide(L)'
;MSSRIVTALLLALAAQPGIAKDTVTLRVGEQNYFNIQASMEASGVLKDLPYTIEWKHFQAAAPVAESLNGNAIDIGFLGDSALLTLAARGAPVKVVAVSRQSLDGVAILVPKHSPVRTVADLQGKTIAVWRGAWSQQLVLRALEHAGLRADSVKYAYLMPIDATNALANGSVDAVSLWEPFVSTLALRQGARPVTTAQGLMPALSFVAANEQAATGKRAEITDFLKRVVAARQWVDRHPREYADLWAKRAKLEPDVAYRWLDNAHQRVGPVDDTAAKDAQNTADFLHKAGVIPAAYDTAKLLDRSYTGAFAAPAQKSAAAQ
;
A
#
# COMPACT_ATOMS: atom_id res chain seq x y z
N MET A 1 -66.68 33.22 -52.60
CA MET A 1 -66.53 32.24 -51.47
C MET A 1 -65.07 31.81 -51.46
N SER A 2 -64.28 32.44 -50.57
CA SER A 2 -62.82 32.29 -50.55
C SER A 2 -62.46 31.35 -49.40
N SER A 3 -61.88 30.19 -49.74
CA SER A 3 -61.39 29.23 -48.77
C SER A 3 -59.90 29.56 -48.43
N ARG A 4 -59.64 29.89 -47.15
CA ARG A 4 -58.28 30.12 -46.62
C ARG A 4 -57.75 28.80 -46.05
N ILE A 5 -56.73 28.25 -46.68
CA ILE A 5 -55.98 27.12 -46.19
C ILE A 5 -54.92 27.66 -45.18
N VAL A 6 -55.04 27.30 -43.92
CA VAL A 6 -54.04 27.58 -42.88
C VAL A 6 -53.11 26.37 -42.80
N THR A 7 -51.85 26.56 -43.26
CA THR A 7 -50.78 25.54 -43.15
C THR A 7 -50.12 25.66 -41.75
N ALA A 8 -50.41 24.70 -40.90
CA ALA A 8 -49.70 24.58 -39.60
C ALA A 8 -48.32 23.93 -39.77
N LEU A 9 -47.29 24.71 -39.54
CA LEU A 9 -45.90 24.24 -39.57
C LEU A 9 -45.57 23.59 -38.17
N LEU A 10 -45.51 22.27 -38.12
CA LEU A 10 -45.06 21.51 -36.94
C LEU A 10 -43.53 21.55 -36.88
N LEU A 11 -42.94 22.35 -35.98
CA LEU A 11 -41.56 22.25 -35.58
C LEU A 11 -41.34 20.98 -34.76
N ALA A 12 -40.79 19.94 -35.36
CA ALA A 12 -40.26 18.78 -34.61
C ALA A 12 -38.96 19.18 -33.95
N LEU A 13 -38.96 19.42 -32.62
CA LEU A 13 -37.75 19.49 -31.81
C LEU A 13 -37.11 18.09 -31.80
N ALA A 14 -36.07 17.90 -32.57
CA ALA A 14 -35.22 16.72 -32.47
C ALA A 14 -34.44 16.79 -31.13
N ALA A 15 -34.93 16.08 -30.13
CA ALA A 15 -34.12 15.79 -28.94
C ALA A 15 -32.93 14.96 -29.37
N GLN A 16 -31.74 15.59 -29.42
CA GLN A 16 -30.49 14.85 -29.59
C GLN A 16 -30.31 13.92 -28.35
N PRO A 17 -30.15 12.60 -28.56
CA PRO A 17 -29.78 11.75 -27.48
C PRO A 17 -28.40 12.23 -26.97
N GLY A 18 -28.36 12.76 -25.75
CA GLY A 18 -27.11 13.04 -25.07
C GLY A 18 -26.35 11.72 -25.01
N ILE A 19 -25.20 11.65 -25.68
CA ILE A 19 -24.27 10.54 -25.56
C ILE A 19 -23.88 10.53 -24.09
N ALA A 20 -24.47 9.63 -23.30
CA ALA A 20 -24.01 9.34 -21.95
C ALA A 20 -22.53 8.97 -22.09
N LYS A 21 -21.63 9.85 -21.64
CA LYS A 21 -20.20 9.59 -21.63
C LYS A 21 -20.01 8.39 -20.71
N ASP A 22 -19.57 7.26 -21.25
CA ASP A 22 -19.31 6.07 -20.45
C ASP A 22 -18.45 6.47 -19.25
N THR A 23 -18.96 6.29 -18.06
CA THR A 23 -18.24 6.67 -16.83
C THR A 23 -17.03 5.77 -16.69
N VAL A 24 -15.83 6.35 -16.66
CA VAL A 24 -14.58 5.59 -16.48
C VAL A 24 -14.62 4.83 -15.20
N THR A 25 -14.24 3.55 -15.22
CA THR A 25 -14.07 2.75 -14.01
C THR A 25 -12.60 2.62 -13.68
N LEU A 26 -12.21 3.01 -12.46
CA LEU A 26 -10.87 2.81 -11.91
C LEU A 26 -10.88 1.57 -11.02
N ARG A 27 -10.17 0.51 -11.43
CA ARG A 27 -10.05 -0.74 -10.67
C ARG A 27 -8.89 -0.61 -9.70
N VAL A 28 -9.19 -0.57 -8.40
CA VAL A 28 -8.21 -0.31 -7.33
C VAL A 28 -7.97 -1.57 -6.51
N GLY A 29 -6.72 -2.02 -6.44
CA GLY A 29 -6.29 -3.13 -5.61
C GLY A 29 -5.63 -2.67 -4.32
N GLU A 30 -6.01 -3.23 -3.18
CA GLU A 30 -5.30 -3.01 -1.92
C GLU A 30 -5.15 -4.30 -1.12
N GLN A 31 -4.09 -4.40 -0.33
CA GLN A 31 -4.01 -5.42 0.70
C GLN A 31 -5.00 -5.08 1.81
N ASN A 32 -5.60 -6.09 2.43
CA ASN A 32 -6.67 -5.95 3.43
C ASN A 32 -6.36 -4.94 4.56
N TYR A 33 -5.10 -4.72 4.89
CA TYR A 33 -4.67 -3.85 5.98
C TYR A 33 -4.08 -2.50 5.53
N PHE A 34 -4.11 -2.19 4.23
CA PHE A 34 -3.72 -0.85 3.76
C PHE A 34 -4.78 0.21 4.09
N ASN A 35 -6.02 -0.21 4.28
CA ASN A 35 -7.16 0.63 4.70
C ASN A 35 -7.39 1.88 3.86
N ILE A 36 -7.04 1.84 2.56
CA ILE A 36 -7.25 2.97 1.65
C ILE A 36 -8.74 3.21 1.45
N GLN A 37 -9.48 2.17 1.03
CA GLN A 37 -10.93 2.26 0.87
C GLN A 37 -11.61 2.73 2.15
N ALA A 38 -11.28 2.11 3.29
CA ALA A 38 -11.88 2.44 4.57
C ALA A 38 -11.67 3.92 4.96
N SER A 39 -10.45 4.45 4.77
CA SER A 39 -10.15 5.85 5.07
C SER A 39 -10.86 6.82 4.11
N MET A 40 -10.97 6.47 2.82
CA MET A 40 -11.66 7.30 1.83
C MET A 40 -13.17 7.34 2.07
N GLU A 41 -13.79 6.23 2.45
CA GLU A 41 -15.20 6.17 2.82
C GLU A 41 -15.49 6.96 4.10
N ALA A 42 -14.69 6.74 5.15
CA ALA A 42 -14.84 7.41 6.44
C ALA A 42 -14.69 8.94 6.33
N SER A 43 -13.73 9.40 5.55
CA SER A 43 -13.47 10.83 5.34
C SER A 43 -14.48 11.52 4.40
N GLY A 44 -15.34 10.75 3.71
CA GLY A 44 -16.32 11.28 2.76
C GLY A 44 -15.74 11.82 1.45
N VAL A 45 -14.45 11.56 1.16
CA VAL A 45 -13.79 12.05 -0.07
C VAL A 45 -14.27 11.35 -1.35
N LEU A 46 -15.09 10.30 -1.23
CA LEU A 46 -15.68 9.58 -2.36
C LEU A 46 -16.96 10.25 -2.90
N LYS A 47 -17.41 11.35 -2.29
CA LYS A 47 -18.55 12.12 -2.82
C LYS A 47 -18.15 12.79 -4.14
N ASP A 48 -19.13 12.89 -5.04
CA ASP A 48 -19.00 13.62 -6.32
C ASP A 48 -17.82 13.15 -7.20
N LEU A 49 -17.60 11.83 -7.26
CA LEU A 49 -16.61 11.23 -8.14
C LEU A 49 -17.05 11.33 -9.60
N PRO A 50 -16.21 11.85 -10.52
CA PRO A 50 -16.50 11.88 -11.96
C PRO A 50 -16.23 10.53 -12.66
N TYR A 51 -15.87 9.49 -11.90
CA TYR A 51 -15.61 8.11 -12.33
C TYR A 51 -16.12 7.14 -11.27
N THR A 52 -16.19 5.85 -11.59
CA THR A 52 -16.51 4.79 -10.61
C THR A 52 -15.23 4.14 -10.09
N ILE A 53 -15.27 3.59 -8.87
CA ILE A 53 -14.17 2.81 -8.32
C ILE A 53 -14.64 1.38 -8.09
N GLU A 54 -13.92 0.40 -8.64
CA GLU A 54 -14.05 -1.02 -8.33
C GLU A 54 -12.92 -1.43 -7.40
N TRP A 55 -13.25 -1.79 -6.16
CA TRP A 55 -12.28 -2.23 -5.17
C TRP A 55 -12.02 -3.72 -5.24
N LYS A 56 -10.74 -4.12 -5.18
CA LYS A 56 -10.28 -5.50 -5.07
C LYS A 56 -9.33 -5.65 -3.89
N HIS A 57 -9.64 -6.59 -2.99
CA HIS A 57 -8.88 -6.83 -1.77
C HIS A 57 -8.02 -8.08 -1.90
N PHE A 58 -6.79 -8.00 -1.41
CA PHE A 58 -5.79 -9.05 -1.51
C PHE A 58 -5.18 -9.36 -0.15
N GLN A 59 -4.79 -10.62 0.07
CA GLN A 59 -4.16 -11.05 1.32
C GLN A 59 -2.71 -10.59 1.45
N ALA A 60 -2.01 -10.36 0.32
CA ALA A 60 -0.58 -10.04 0.29
C ALA A 60 -0.22 -9.18 -0.94
N ALA A 61 1.01 -8.65 -0.96
CA ALA A 61 1.52 -7.77 -2.03
C ALA A 61 1.69 -8.49 -3.37
N ALA A 62 2.13 -9.76 -3.39
CA ALA A 62 2.38 -10.48 -4.64
C ALA A 62 1.11 -10.62 -5.50
N PRO A 63 -0.06 -11.02 -4.99
CA PRO A 63 -1.31 -11.01 -5.78
C PRO A 63 -1.71 -9.63 -6.31
N VAL A 64 -1.43 -8.54 -5.60
CA VAL A 64 -1.64 -7.17 -6.11
C VAL A 64 -0.74 -6.92 -7.31
N ALA A 65 0.56 -7.24 -7.19
CA ALA A 65 1.54 -7.08 -8.26
C ALA A 65 1.16 -7.88 -9.51
N GLU A 66 0.78 -9.15 -9.36
CA GLU A 66 0.34 -9.99 -10.47
C GLU A 66 -0.96 -9.47 -11.13
N SER A 67 -1.89 -8.92 -10.33
CA SER A 67 -3.12 -8.32 -10.87
C SER A 67 -2.84 -7.04 -11.66
N LEU A 68 -1.83 -6.24 -11.28
CA LEU A 68 -1.34 -5.11 -12.08
C LEU A 68 -0.71 -5.59 -13.39
N ASN A 69 0.17 -6.60 -13.33
CA ASN A 69 0.82 -7.20 -14.48
C ASN A 69 -0.19 -7.77 -15.50
N GLY A 70 -1.21 -8.47 -15.00
CA GLY A 70 -2.28 -9.04 -15.81
C GLY A 70 -3.39 -8.06 -16.21
N ASN A 71 -3.23 -6.75 -15.95
CA ASN A 71 -4.24 -5.71 -16.21
C ASN A 71 -5.62 -6.02 -15.59
N ALA A 72 -5.66 -6.77 -14.48
CA ALA A 72 -6.89 -7.06 -13.74
C ALA A 72 -7.27 -5.91 -12.78
N ILE A 73 -6.31 -5.05 -12.41
CA ILE A 73 -6.48 -3.79 -11.70
C ILE A 73 -5.69 -2.68 -12.41
N ASP A 74 -6.13 -1.43 -12.23
CA ASP A 74 -5.52 -0.26 -12.83
C ASP A 74 -4.45 0.35 -11.93
N ILE A 75 -4.71 0.38 -10.62
CA ILE A 75 -3.83 0.91 -9.59
C ILE A 75 -3.84 -0.03 -8.38
N GLY A 76 -2.70 -0.16 -7.70
CA GLY A 76 -2.54 -1.04 -6.55
C GLY A 76 -1.63 -0.46 -5.47
N PHE A 77 -1.95 -0.78 -4.21
CA PHE A 77 -1.17 -0.44 -3.02
C PHE A 77 -0.47 -1.69 -2.50
N LEU A 78 0.86 -1.67 -2.50
CA LEU A 78 1.66 -2.85 -2.13
C LEU A 78 3.05 -2.47 -1.63
N GLY A 79 3.68 -3.36 -0.87
CA GLY A 79 5.08 -3.20 -0.44
C GLY A 79 6.05 -3.22 -1.63
N ASP A 80 7.14 -2.47 -1.52
CA ASP A 80 8.15 -2.26 -2.57
C ASP A 80 8.77 -3.57 -3.08
N SER A 81 9.15 -4.47 -2.17
CA SER A 81 9.87 -5.71 -2.52
C SER A 81 9.10 -6.59 -3.51
N ALA A 82 7.78 -6.71 -3.37
CA ALA A 82 6.97 -7.52 -4.27
C ALA A 82 6.90 -6.91 -5.68
N LEU A 83 6.71 -5.58 -5.78
CA LEU A 83 6.65 -4.90 -7.06
C LEU A 83 8.03 -4.90 -7.74
N LEU A 84 9.12 -4.64 -7.01
CA LEU A 84 10.48 -4.69 -7.54
C LEU A 84 10.82 -6.07 -8.08
N THR A 85 10.40 -7.14 -7.39
CA THR A 85 10.60 -8.51 -7.86
C THR A 85 9.88 -8.77 -9.18
N LEU A 86 8.68 -8.24 -9.35
CA LEU A 86 7.91 -8.37 -10.58
C LEU A 86 8.45 -7.47 -11.70
N ALA A 87 8.78 -6.21 -11.40
CA ALA A 87 9.32 -5.25 -12.35
C ALA A 87 10.67 -5.68 -12.93
N ALA A 88 11.53 -6.31 -12.11
CA ALA A 88 12.79 -6.89 -12.58
C ALA A 88 12.62 -8.03 -13.61
N ARG A 89 11.41 -8.56 -13.76
CA ARG A 89 11.03 -9.55 -14.78
C ARG A 89 10.35 -8.90 -16.00
N GLY A 90 10.31 -7.57 -16.09
CA GLY A 90 9.78 -6.82 -17.22
C GLY A 90 8.28 -6.56 -17.19
N ALA A 91 7.64 -6.62 -16.03
CA ALA A 91 6.21 -6.30 -15.90
C ALA A 91 5.91 -4.85 -16.31
N PRO A 92 4.81 -4.60 -17.07
CA PRO A 92 4.43 -3.28 -17.58
C PRO A 92 3.71 -2.45 -16.51
N VAL A 93 4.46 -2.01 -15.51
CA VAL A 93 3.96 -1.27 -14.35
C VAL A 93 4.77 0.00 -14.09
N LYS A 94 4.12 1.01 -13.50
CA LYS A 94 4.75 2.27 -13.06
C LYS A 94 4.37 2.58 -11.62
N VAL A 95 5.32 3.08 -10.84
CA VAL A 95 5.06 3.65 -9.51
C VAL A 95 4.66 5.11 -9.69
N VAL A 96 3.43 5.44 -9.37
CA VAL A 96 2.83 6.78 -9.54
C VAL A 96 2.84 7.59 -8.24
N ALA A 97 2.99 6.92 -7.09
CA ALA A 97 3.14 7.52 -5.78
C ALA A 97 3.80 6.54 -4.81
N VAL A 98 4.22 7.03 -3.65
CA VAL A 98 4.77 6.21 -2.58
C VAL A 98 3.95 6.38 -1.30
N SER A 99 3.90 5.34 -0.48
CA SER A 99 3.38 5.40 0.87
C SER A 99 4.49 5.04 1.85
N ARG A 100 4.66 5.87 2.86
CA ARG A 100 5.62 5.65 3.95
C ARG A 100 4.86 5.41 5.23
N GLN A 101 5.41 4.58 6.08
CA GLN A 101 4.91 4.37 7.44
C GLN A 101 6.06 4.42 8.43
N SER A 102 5.70 4.48 9.72
CA SER A 102 6.69 4.35 10.79
C SER A 102 7.43 3.03 10.70
N LEU A 103 8.73 3.08 10.93
CA LEU A 103 9.63 1.92 10.89
C LEU A 103 9.41 0.95 12.06
N ASP A 104 8.72 1.39 13.12
CA ASP A 104 8.36 0.55 14.26
C ASP A 104 7.19 -0.40 13.97
N GLY A 105 6.43 -0.10 12.91
CA GLY A 105 5.34 -0.95 12.43
C GLY A 105 5.79 -2.22 11.69
N VAL A 106 7.09 -2.46 11.53
CA VAL A 106 7.66 -3.68 10.94
C VAL A 106 8.72 -4.23 11.89
N ALA A 107 8.55 -5.45 12.41
CA ALA A 107 9.40 -5.96 13.49
C ALA A 107 9.65 -7.47 13.39
N ILE A 108 10.79 -7.89 13.94
CA ILE A 108 11.07 -9.28 14.30
C ILE A 108 10.63 -9.45 15.76
N LEU A 109 9.65 -10.30 15.97
CA LEU A 109 9.03 -10.53 17.28
C LEU A 109 9.32 -11.94 17.79
N VAL A 110 9.47 -12.04 19.12
CA VAL A 110 9.62 -13.30 19.83
C VAL A 110 8.60 -13.38 20.98
N PRO A 111 8.27 -14.58 21.49
CA PRO A 111 7.40 -14.74 22.65
C PRO A 111 7.91 -13.95 23.85
N LYS A 112 7.00 -13.53 24.74
CA LYS A 112 7.29 -12.74 25.96
C LYS A 112 8.47 -13.27 26.76
N HIS A 113 8.53 -14.59 26.95
CA HIS A 113 9.53 -15.27 27.78
C HIS A 113 10.69 -15.88 26.99
N SER A 114 10.80 -15.58 25.68
CA SER A 114 11.91 -16.03 24.85
C SER A 114 13.26 -15.59 25.44
N PRO A 115 14.31 -16.43 25.44
CA PRO A 115 15.67 -16.04 25.83
C PRO A 115 16.34 -15.11 24.81
N VAL A 116 15.85 -15.07 23.56
CA VAL A 116 16.38 -14.21 22.48
C VAL A 116 16.23 -12.75 22.85
N ARG A 117 17.33 -11.99 22.89
CA ARG A 117 17.36 -10.55 23.24
C ARG A 117 17.88 -9.70 22.07
N THR A 118 18.75 -10.25 21.25
CA THR A 118 19.42 -9.58 20.14
C THR A 118 19.21 -10.35 18.86
N VAL A 119 19.54 -9.74 17.73
CA VAL A 119 19.52 -10.42 16.41
C VAL A 119 20.52 -11.58 16.39
N ALA A 120 21.66 -11.47 17.11
CA ALA A 120 22.64 -12.54 17.19
C ALA A 120 22.09 -13.82 17.84
N ASP A 121 21.18 -13.70 18.80
CA ASP A 121 20.53 -14.84 19.48
C ASP A 121 19.56 -15.61 18.55
N LEU A 122 19.26 -15.07 17.37
CA LEU A 122 18.42 -15.74 16.37
C LEU A 122 19.19 -16.84 15.61
N GLN A 123 20.51 -16.93 15.76
CA GLN A 123 21.31 -17.96 15.10
C GLN A 123 20.80 -19.37 15.43
N GLY A 124 20.59 -20.20 14.40
CA GLY A 124 20.02 -21.55 14.51
C GLY A 124 18.51 -21.61 14.76
N LYS A 125 17.84 -20.47 15.00
CA LYS A 125 16.41 -20.37 15.27
C LYS A 125 15.57 -20.46 14.00
N THR A 126 14.30 -20.85 14.16
CA THR A 126 13.31 -20.85 13.08
C THR A 126 12.52 -19.54 13.11
N ILE A 127 12.54 -18.80 12.00
CA ILE A 127 11.85 -17.53 11.86
C ILE A 127 10.77 -17.64 10.78
N ALA A 128 9.52 -17.35 11.13
CA ALA A 128 8.45 -17.27 10.14
C ALA A 128 8.52 -15.93 9.40
N VAL A 129 8.48 -16.01 8.07
CA VAL A 129 8.48 -14.86 7.15
C VAL A 129 7.54 -15.14 5.97
N TRP A 130 7.04 -14.09 5.31
CA TRP A 130 6.42 -14.19 4.00
C TRP A 130 7.48 -13.97 2.90
N ARG A 131 7.57 -14.92 1.98
CA ARG A 131 8.59 -14.89 0.91
C ARG A 131 8.42 -13.66 0.01
N GLY A 132 9.52 -12.93 -0.24
CA GLY A 132 9.53 -11.77 -1.11
C GLY A 132 8.84 -10.51 -0.54
N ALA A 133 8.47 -10.53 0.75
CA ALA A 133 7.84 -9.39 1.42
C ALA A 133 8.79 -8.71 2.42
N TRP A 134 8.35 -7.62 3.02
CA TRP A 134 9.08 -6.88 4.06
C TRP A 134 9.57 -7.76 5.22
N SER A 135 8.77 -8.76 5.60
CA SER A 135 9.16 -9.69 6.67
C SER A 135 10.44 -10.44 6.36
N GLN A 136 10.61 -10.93 5.14
CA GLN A 136 11.86 -11.57 4.72
C GLN A 136 12.97 -10.52 4.60
N GLN A 137 12.69 -9.38 3.99
CA GLN A 137 13.66 -8.29 3.82
C GLN A 137 14.22 -7.83 5.16
N LEU A 138 13.37 -7.63 6.19
CA LEU A 138 13.81 -7.20 7.51
C LEU A 138 14.75 -8.24 8.15
N VAL A 139 14.42 -9.54 8.08
CA VAL A 139 15.30 -10.58 8.63
C VAL A 139 16.67 -10.57 7.95
N LEU A 140 16.69 -10.52 6.63
CA LEU A 140 17.95 -10.49 5.86
C LEU A 140 18.78 -9.26 6.20
N ARG A 141 18.17 -8.08 6.31
CA ARG A 141 18.85 -6.82 6.70
C ARG A 141 19.35 -6.87 8.13
N ALA A 142 18.55 -7.40 9.05
CA ALA A 142 18.95 -7.52 10.46
C ALA A 142 20.12 -8.45 10.63
N LEU A 143 20.12 -9.61 9.96
CA LEU A 143 21.24 -10.55 9.98
C LEU A 143 22.51 -9.93 9.38
N GLU A 144 22.44 -9.29 8.21
CA GLU A 144 23.57 -8.59 7.60
C GLU A 144 24.14 -7.52 8.53
N HIS A 145 23.29 -6.71 9.15
CA HIS A 145 23.70 -5.68 10.10
C HIS A 145 24.38 -6.26 11.35
N ALA A 146 23.97 -7.45 11.79
CA ALA A 146 24.59 -8.17 12.90
C ALA A 146 25.84 -8.98 12.48
N GLY A 147 26.29 -8.87 11.23
CA GLY A 147 27.45 -9.63 10.70
C GLY A 147 27.16 -11.12 10.51
N LEU A 148 25.89 -11.51 10.45
CA LEU A 148 25.46 -12.90 10.29
C LEU A 148 25.10 -13.20 8.82
N ARG A 149 25.29 -14.45 8.43
CA ARG A 149 24.86 -14.93 7.11
C ARG A 149 23.37 -15.17 7.07
N ALA A 150 22.77 -15.05 5.88
CA ALA A 150 21.34 -15.31 5.68
C ALA A 150 20.91 -16.74 6.06
N ASP A 151 21.82 -17.72 5.91
CA ASP A 151 21.61 -19.13 6.25
C ASP A 151 21.90 -19.47 7.72
N SER A 152 22.22 -18.49 8.55
CA SER A 152 22.41 -18.68 10.00
C SER A 152 21.09 -18.94 10.75
N VAL A 153 19.95 -18.75 10.10
CA VAL A 153 18.61 -19.01 10.64
C VAL A 153 17.84 -19.97 9.72
N LYS A 154 16.79 -20.60 10.24
CA LYS A 154 15.86 -21.42 9.46
C LYS A 154 14.64 -20.59 9.09
N TYR A 155 14.22 -20.59 7.82
CA TYR A 155 13.05 -19.86 7.37
C TYR A 155 11.83 -20.76 7.30
N ALA A 156 10.76 -20.39 7.99
CA ALA A 156 9.42 -20.94 7.80
C ALA A 156 8.62 -19.95 6.94
N TYR A 157 8.30 -20.33 5.71
CA TYR A 157 7.55 -19.47 4.79
C TYR A 157 6.05 -19.63 5.02
N LEU A 158 5.46 -18.71 5.78
CA LEU A 158 4.08 -18.77 6.23
C LEU A 158 3.33 -17.48 5.86
N MET A 159 2.02 -17.60 5.63
CA MET A 159 1.13 -16.43 5.58
C MET A 159 1.13 -15.70 6.93
N PRO A 160 0.88 -14.39 6.99
CA PRO A 160 0.96 -13.63 8.23
C PRO A 160 0.10 -14.19 9.38
N ILE A 161 -1.12 -14.65 9.08
CA ILE A 161 -2.01 -15.27 10.08
C ILE A 161 -1.42 -16.59 10.59
N ASP A 162 -0.90 -17.43 9.69
CA ASP A 162 -0.29 -18.72 10.05
C ASP A 162 1.01 -18.51 10.84
N ALA A 163 1.81 -17.50 10.49
CA ALA A 163 3.00 -17.10 11.23
C ALA A 163 2.65 -16.67 12.67
N THR A 164 1.56 -15.91 12.85
CA THR A 164 1.05 -15.52 14.18
C THR A 164 0.68 -16.74 15.01
N ASN A 165 -0.02 -17.71 14.42
CA ASN A 165 -0.40 -18.97 15.08
C ASN A 165 0.82 -19.83 15.37
N ALA A 166 1.79 -19.91 14.47
CA ALA A 166 3.02 -20.67 14.66
C ALA A 166 3.89 -20.13 15.81
N LEU A 167 3.91 -18.80 16.01
CA LEU A 167 4.56 -18.19 17.18
C LEU A 167 3.83 -18.56 18.48
N ALA A 168 2.50 -18.47 18.48
CA ALA A 168 1.67 -18.75 19.65
C ALA A 168 1.79 -20.19 20.14
N ASN A 169 1.89 -21.17 19.24
CA ASN A 169 2.01 -22.59 19.57
C ASN A 169 3.46 -23.09 19.68
N GLY A 170 4.45 -22.21 19.51
CA GLY A 170 5.87 -22.54 19.62
C GLY A 170 6.46 -23.34 18.44
N SER A 171 5.77 -23.41 17.29
CA SER A 171 6.28 -24.07 16.08
C SER A 171 7.42 -23.30 15.43
N VAL A 172 7.54 -21.99 15.74
CA VAL A 172 8.67 -21.12 15.35
C VAL A 172 9.17 -20.34 16.55
N ASP A 173 10.46 -19.98 16.54
CA ASP A 173 11.09 -19.22 17.61
C ASP A 173 10.82 -17.71 17.51
N ALA A 174 10.63 -17.22 16.30
CA ALA A 174 10.40 -15.82 16.00
C ALA A 174 9.50 -15.66 14.76
N VAL A 175 8.92 -14.47 14.61
CA VAL A 175 8.23 -14.06 13.39
C VAL A 175 8.72 -12.68 12.97
N SER A 176 8.77 -12.41 11.67
CA SER A 176 8.93 -11.07 11.14
C SER A 176 7.63 -10.66 10.45
N LEU A 177 7.01 -9.60 10.92
CA LEU A 177 5.69 -9.16 10.46
C LEU A 177 5.61 -7.63 10.44
N TRP A 178 4.48 -7.14 9.97
CA TRP A 178 4.11 -5.72 9.91
C TRP A 178 2.74 -5.50 10.58
N GLU A 179 2.33 -4.24 10.71
CA GLU A 179 1.03 -3.90 11.29
C GLU A 179 -0.15 -4.43 10.45
N PRO A 180 -1.24 -4.88 11.05
CA PRO A 180 -1.58 -4.86 12.48
C PRO A 180 -1.06 -6.07 13.28
N PHE A 181 -0.32 -6.98 12.67
CA PHE A 181 0.15 -8.21 13.31
C PHE A 181 1.13 -7.93 14.45
N VAL A 182 1.98 -6.89 14.30
CA VAL A 182 2.91 -6.46 15.35
C VAL A 182 2.13 -6.03 16.60
N SER A 183 1.15 -5.16 16.44
CA SER A 183 0.29 -4.72 17.55
C SER A 183 -0.56 -5.85 18.12
N THR A 184 -1.10 -6.73 17.28
CA THR A 184 -1.88 -7.89 17.72
C THR A 184 -1.05 -8.83 18.61
N LEU A 185 0.13 -9.22 18.14
CA LEU A 185 1.03 -10.10 18.89
C LEU A 185 1.48 -9.47 20.21
N ALA A 186 1.83 -8.18 20.18
CA ALA A 186 2.25 -7.47 21.38
C ALA A 186 1.14 -7.38 22.43
N LEU A 187 -0.09 -7.02 22.03
CA LEU A 187 -1.22 -6.81 22.94
C LEU A 187 -1.87 -8.11 23.39
N ARG A 188 -1.97 -9.13 22.53
CA ARG A 188 -2.70 -10.38 22.81
C ARG A 188 -1.82 -11.51 23.34
N GLN A 189 -0.55 -11.53 22.97
CA GLN A 189 0.37 -12.61 23.33
C GLN A 189 1.58 -12.12 24.11
N GLY A 190 1.70 -10.80 24.35
CA GLY A 190 2.84 -10.20 25.02
C GLY A 190 4.15 -10.39 24.26
N ALA A 191 4.08 -10.66 22.94
CA ALA A 191 5.27 -10.75 22.11
C ALA A 191 6.03 -9.43 22.13
N ARG A 192 7.36 -9.50 22.05
CA ARG A 192 8.22 -8.33 22.10
C ARG A 192 9.14 -8.27 20.89
N PRO A 193 9.48 -7.07 20.41
CA PRO A 193 10.42 -6.91 19.33
C PRO A 193 11.86 -7.26 19.78
N VAL A 194 12.58 -7.95 18.90
CA VAL A 194 14.04 -8.10 18.94
C VAL A 194 14.68 -6.92 18.20
N THR A 195 14.08 -6.54 17.07
CA THR A 195 14.42 -5.36 16.28
C THR A 195 13.22 -4.92 15.46
N THR A 196 13.24 -3.66 15.01
CA THR A 196 12.27 -3.09 14.06
C THR A 196 12.97 -2.74 12.74
N ALA A 197 12.27 -2.14 11.80
CA ALA A 197 12.87 -1.65 10.56
C ALA A 197 13.77 -0.41 10.76
N GLN A 198 13.82 0.16 11.96
CA GLN A 198 14.64 1.35 12.27
C GLN A 198 16.11 1.12 11.91
N GLY A 199 16.65 1.98 11.03
CA GLY A 199 18.04 1.91 10.56
C GLY A 199 18.36 0.72 9.63
N LEU A 200 17.37 -0.15 9.34
CA LEU A 200 17.59 -1.36 8.53
C LEU A 200 16.95 -1.28 7.15
N MET A 201 15.72 -0.77 7.04
CA MET A 201 15.02 -0.69 5.76
C MET A 201 14.03 0.49 5.76
N PRO A 202 13.70 1.05 4.58
CA PRO A 202 12.85 2.25 4.51
C PRO A 202 11.36 1.99 4.77
N ALA A 203 10.89 0.74 4.86
CA ALA A 203 9.48 0.34 4.93
C ALA A 203 8.62 1.10 3.90
N LEU A 204 9.11 1.15 2.66
CA LEU A 204 8.50 1.87 1.55
C LEU A 204 7.42 1.02 0.89
N SER A 205 6.23 1.58 0.70
CA SER A 205 5.19 0.99 -0.14
C SER A 205 5.05 1.79 -1.41
N PHE A 206 4.63 1.11 -2.47
CA PHE A 206 4.32 1.73 -3.74
C PHE A 206 2.82 1.85 -3.96
N VAL A 207 2.43 2.96 -4.58
CA VAL A 207 1.18 3.09 -5.30
C VAL A 207 1.55 2.93 -6.77
N ALA A 208 1.23 1.77 -7.32
CA ALA A 208 1.61 1.40 -8.68
C ALA A 208 0.39 1.33 -9.60
N ALA A 209 0.58 1.69 -10.85
CA ALA A 209 -0.40 1.53 -11.91
C ALA A 209 0.15 0.60 -13.00
N ASN A 210 -0.71 -0.15 -13.69
CA ASN A 210 -0.30 -0.75 -14.95
C ASN A 210 -0.07 0.35 -16.00
N GLU A 211 0.83 0.14 -16.95
CA GLU A 211 1.23 1.19 -17.93
C GLU A 211 0.06 1.69 -18.78
N GLN A 212 -0.91 0.82 -19.09
CA GLN A 212 -2.09 1.21 -19.84
C GLN A 212 -2.96 2.19 -19.06
N ALA A 213 -3.19 1.93 -17.78
CA ALA A 213 -3.94 2.83 -16.90
C ALA A 213 -3.17 4.12 -16.59
N ALA A 214 -1.86 4.03 -16.35
CA ALA A 214 -1.01 5.19 -16.11
C ALA A 214 -1.07 6.21 -17.28
N THR A 215 -1.29 5.73 -18.51
CA THR A 215 -1.46 6.57 -19.69
C THR A 215 -2.93 6.94 -19.91
N GLY A 216 -3.83 5.94 -19.98
CA GLY A 216 -5.21 6.10 -20.42
C GLY A 216 -6.17 6.65 -19.37
N LYS A 217 -5.86 6.49 -18.05
CA LYS A 217 -6.68 6.95 -16.92
C LYS A 217 -5.94 7.94 -16.02
N ARG A 218 -5.08 8.74 -16.64
CA ARG A 218 -4.20 9.66 -15.91
C ARG A 218 -4.95 10.69 -15.07
N ALA A 219 -6.05 11.23 -15.58
CA ALA A 219 -6.86 12.22 -14.86
C ALA A 219 -7.51 11.60 -13.62
N GLU A 220 -8.09 10.42 -13.76
CA GLU A 220 -8.76 9.66 -12.71
C GLU A 220 -7.76 9.24 -11.63
N ILE A 221 -6.58 8.73 -12.02
CA ILE A 221 -5.51 8.37 -11.06
C ILE A 221 -5.02 9.61 -10.31
N THR A 222 -4.85 10.75 -11.00
CA THR A 222 -4.42 12.00 -10.36
C THR A 222 -5.44 12.49 -9.33
N ASP A 223 -6.74 12.49 -9.67
CA ASP A 223 -7.82 12.86 -8.72
C ASP A 223 -7.90 11.86 -7.57
N PHE A 224 -7.83 10.56 -7.86
CA PHE A 224 -7.82 9.50 -6.85
C PHE A 224 -6.68 9.70 -5.83
N LEU A 225 -5.45 9.99 -6.28
CA LEU A 225 -4.31 10.24 -5.39
C LEU A 225 -4.54 11.47 -4.49
N LYS A 226 -5.10 12.57 -5.03
CA LYS A 226 -5.48 13.75 -4.23
C LYS A 226 -6.47 13.38 -3.13
N ARG A 227 -7.48 12.58 -3.44
CA ARG A 227 -8.48 12.11 -2.47
C ARG A 227 -7.89 11.17 -1.43
N VAL A 228 -6.95 10.30 -1.81
CA VAL A 228 -6.20 9.46 -0.85
C VAL A 228 -5.43 10.33 0.14
N VAL A 229 -4.73 11.36 -0.34
CA VAL A 229 -4.02 12.31 0.55
C VAL A 229 -4.98 12.99 1.51
N ALA A 230 -6.11 13.50 1.02
CA ALA A 230 -7.13 14.14 1.85
C ALA A 230 -7.73 13.18 2.90
N ALA A 231 -7.95 11.92 2.52
CA ALA A 231 -8.41 10.88 3.43
C ALA A 231 -7.39 10.60 4.56
N ARG A 232 -6.10 10.50 4.22
CA ARG A 232 -5.04 10.33 5.22
C ARG A 232 -4.93 11.52 6.18
N GLN A 233 -5.04 12.73 5.67
CA GLN A 233 -5.08 13.94 6.51
C GLN A 233 -6.30 13.98 7.42
N TRP A 234 -7.44 13.43 6.98
CA TRP A 234 -8.61 13.29 7.82
C TRP A 234 -8.36 12.26 8.94
N VAL A 235 -7.77 11.11 8.64
CA VAL A 235 -7.39 10.08 9.63
C VAL A 235 -6.46 10.66 10.70
N ASP A 236 -5.45 11.44 10.31
CA ASP A 236 -4.51 12.09 11.23
C ASP A 236 -5.24 13.04 12.22
N ARG A 237 -6.36 13.65 11.79
CA ARG A 237 -7.16 14.55 12.64
C ARG A 237 -8.23 13.84 13.46
N HIS A 238 -8.62 12.62 13.08
CA HIS A 238 -9.69 11.83 13.69
C HIS A 238 -9.23 10.40 14.05
N PRO A 239 -8.08 10.22 14.72
CA PRO A 239 -7.45 8.91 14.85
C PRO A 239 -8.30 7.91 15.65
N ARG A 240 -8.98 8.35 16.72
CA ARG A 240 -9.84 7.47 17.52
C ARG A 240 -11.11 7.06 16.78
N GLU A 241 -11.81 8.04 16.20
CA GLU A 241 -13.01 7.80 15.40
C GLU A 241 -12.72 6.81 14.27
N TYR A 242 -11.60 7.03 13.58
CA TYR A 242 -11.21 6.13 12.50
C TYR A 242 -10.79 4.75 13.00
N ALA A 243 -10.09 4.65 14.13
CA ALA A 243 -9.73 3.37 14.73
C ALA A 243 -10.95 2.50 15.02
N ASP A 244 -12.01 3.08 15.58
CA ASP A 244 -13.25 2.37 15.89
C ASP A 244 -13.98 1.89 14.63
N LEU A 245 -14.04 2.72 13.58
CA LEU A 245 -14.61 2.36 12.28
C LEU A 245 -13.82 1.22 11.63
N TRP A 246 -12.50 1.36 11.60
CA TRP A 246 -11.63 0.38 10.95
C TRP A 246 -11.57 -0.94 11.72
N ALA A 247 -11.55 -0.91 13.05
CA ALA A 247 -11.62 -2.10 13.88
C ALA A 247 -12.82 -2.98 13.54
N LYS A 248 -14.01 -2.37 13.42
CA LYS A 248 -15.24 -3.06 13.03
C LYS A 248 -15.13 -3.69 11.64
N ARG A 249 -14.58 -2.93 10.67
CA ARG A 249 -14.43 -3.40 9.28
C ARG A 249 -13.40 -4.52 9.15
N ALA A 250 -12.26 -4.37 9.80
CA ALA A 250 -11.14 -5.32 9.75
C ALA A 250 -11.31 -6.50 10.74
N LYS A 251 -12.38 -6.49 11.56
CA LYS A 251 -12.63 -7.47 12.64
C LYS A 251 -11.45 -7.55 13.62
N LEU A 252 -10.91 -6.38 13.99
CA LEU A 252 -9.85 -6.21 14.97
C LEU A 252 -10.43 -5.70 16.28
N GLU A 253 -9.73 -5.95 17.38
CA GLU A 253 -10.02 -5.29 18.63
C GLU A 253 -9.70 -3.79 18.54
N PRO A 254 -10.50 -2.88 19.13
CA PRO A 254 -10.30 -1.44 18.99
C PRO A 254 -8.92 -0.94 19.44
N ASP A 255 -8.35 -1.52 20.51
CA ASP A 255 -7.02 -1.18 21.02
C ASP A 255 -5.88 -1.60 20.05
N VAL A 256 -6.05 -2.70 19.32
CA VAL A 256 -5.13 -3.12 18.25
C VAL A 256 -5.19 -2.12 17.09
N ALA A 257 -6.40 -1.76 16.67
CA ALA A 257 -6.60 -0.80 15.58
C ALA A 257 -6.01 0.57 15.94
N TYR A 258 -6.27 1.05 17.16
CA TYR A 258 -5.73 2.31 17.64
C TYR A 258 -4.20 2.31 17.70
N ARG A 259 -3.61 1.29 18.34
CA ARG A 259 -2.16 1.15 18.43
C ARG A 259 -1.50 1.05 17.05
N TRP A 260 -2.12 0.34 16.12
CA TRP A 260 -1.62 0.26 14.76
C TRP A 260 -1.60 1.64 14.08
N LEU A 261 -2.67 2.43 14.18
CA LEU A 261 -2.72 3.78 13.60
C LEU A 261 -1.68 4.71 14.23
N ASP A 262 -1.51 4.61 15.55
CA ASP A 262 -0.51 5.36 16.31
C ASP A 262 0.93 4.96 15.94
N ASN A 263 1.16 3.68 15.65
CA ASN A 263 2.47 3.20 15.20
C ASN A 263 2.74 3.44 13.71
N ALA A 264 1.72 3.38 12.85
CA ALA A 264 1.94 3.34 11.41
C ALA A 264 2.14 4.72 10.77
N HIS A 265 1.36 5.74 11.17
CA HIS A 265 1.41 7.10 10.60
C HIS A 265 1.57 7.12 9.07
N GLN A 266 0.71 6.36 8.37
CA GLN A 266 0.83 6.19 6.93
C GLN A 266 0.61 7.49 6.16
N ARG A 267 1.57 7.85 5.31
CA ARG A 267 1.52 9.04 4.46
C ARG A 267 1.74 8.67 3.00
N VAL A 268 0.89 9.18 2.13
CA VAL A 268 1.04 9.02 0.67
C VAL A 268 1.59 10.32 0.10
N GLY A 269 2.61 10.21 -0.75
CA GLY A 269 3.31 11.34 -1.30
C GLY A 269 3.89 11.06 -2.70
N PRO A 270 4.55 12.07 -3.30
CA PRO A 270 5.14 11.96 -4.61
C PRO A 270 6.32 10.97 -4.62
N VAL A 271 6.69 10.54 -5.83
CA VAL A 271 7.96 9.86 -6.09
C VAL A 271 9.07 10.91 -6.09
N ASP A 272 9.57 11.26 -4.91
CA ASP A 272 10.68 12.20 -4.71
C ASP A 272 12.06 11.52 -4.82
N ASP A 273 13.14 12.28 -4.67
CA ASP A 273 14.50 11.75 -4.75
C ASP A 273 14.81 10.76 -3.62
N THR A 274 14.24 10.97 -2.43
CA THR A 274 14.37 10.04 -1.31
C THR A 274 13.70 8.72 -1.62
N ALA A 275 12.47 8.75 -2.17
CA ALA A 275 11.76 7.54 -2.60
C ALA A 275 12.52 6.79 -3.70
N ALA A 276 13.11 7.51 -4.66
CA ALA A 276 13.92 6.90 -5.71
C ALA A 276 15.17 6.22 -5.17
N LYS A 277 15.88 6.88 -4.25
CA LYS A 277 17.05 6.32 -3.55
C LYS A 277 16.69 5.08 -2.74
N ASP A 278 15.60 5.13 -1.97
CA ASP A 278 15.12 4.01 -1.15
C ASP A 278 14.72 2.82 -2.03
N ALA A 279 14.02 3.07 -3.13
CA ALA A 279 13.64 2.03 -4.10
C ALA A 279 14.87 1.35 -4.71
N GLN A 280 15.89 2.13 -5.13
CA GLN A 280 17.12 1.57 -5.66
C GLN A 280 17.87 0.77 -4.61
N ASN A 281 18.03 1.30 -3.39
CA ASN A 281 18.67 0.58 -2.29
C ASN A 281 17.96 -0.76 -1.98
N THR A 282 16.63 -0.80 -2.07
CA THR A 282 15.87 -2.04 -1.89
C THR A 282 16.12 -3.01 -3.06
N ALA A 283 16.10 -2.54 -4.30
CA ALA A 283 16.38 -3.38 -5.48
C ALA A 283 17.78 -3.99 -5.44
N ASP A 284 18.80 -3.18 -5.14
CA ASP A 284 20.19 -3.63 -5.02
C ASP A 284 20.37 -4.67 -3.92
N PHE A 285 19.72 -4.44 -2.77
CA PHE A 285 19.72 -5.39 -1.67
C PHE A 285 19.04 -6.71 -2.05
N LEU A 286 17.86 -6.67 -2.66
CA LEU A 286 17.15 -7.87 -3.08
C LEU A 286 17.93 -8.67 -4.13
N HIS A 287 18.67 -7.98 -5.01
CA HIS A 287 19.56 -8.62 -5.96
C HIS A 287 20.74 -9.29 -5.25
N LYS A 288 21.44 -8.58 -4.35
CA LYS A 288 22.54 -9.13 -3.54
C LYS A 288 22.10 -10.34 -2.71
N ALA A 289 20.87 -10.29 -2.18
CA ALA A 289 20.28 -11.38 -1.40
C ALA A 289 19.74 -12.56 -2.25
N GLY A 290 19.86 -12.50 -3.59
CA GLY A 290 19.38 -13.52 -4.51
C GLY A 290 17.85 -13.63 -4.63
N VAL A 291 17.11 -12.61 -4.17
CA VAL A 291 15.64 -12.56 -4.28
C VAL A 291 15.22 -12.16 -5.69
N ILE A 292 15.93 -11.21 -6.31
CA ILE A 292 15.76 -10.87 -7.73
C ILE A 292 16.98 -11.34 -8.53
N PRO A 293 16.77 -11.85 -9.77
CA PRO A 293 17.83 -12.55 -10.50
C PRO A 293 18.90 -11.62 -11.10
N ALA A 294 18.56 -10.35 -11.32
CA ALA A 294 19.45 -9.38 -11.96
C ALA A 294 19.33 -8.00 -11.30
N ALA A 295 20.39 -7.20 -11.42
CA ALA A 295 20.35 -5.79 -11.04
C ALA A 295 19.24 -5.06 -11.83
N TYR A 296 18.47 -4.21 -11.15
CA TYR A 296 17.35 -3.52 -11.73
C TYR A 296 17.46 -2.01 -11.48
N ASP A 297 17.45 -1.25 -12.57
CA ASP A 297 17.40 0.21 -12.51
C ASP A 297 15.95 0.67 -12.25
N THR A 298 15.69 1.10 -11.00
CA THR A 298 14.36 1.51 -10.56
C THR A 298 13.88 2.81 -11.22
N ALA A 299 14.75 3.62 -11.83
CA ALA A 299 14.33 4.81 -12.57
C ALA A 299 13.35 4.48 -13.70
N LYS A 300 13.44 3.27 -14.28
CA LYS A 300 12.51 2.77 -15.30
C LYS A 300 11.10 2.53 -14.79
N LEU A 301 10.97 2.27 -13.48
CA LEU A 301 9.71 1.97 -12.80
C LEU A 301 9.02 3.24 -12.30
N LEU A 302 9.77 4.27 -11.94
CA LEU A 302 9.29 5.45 -11.22
C LEU A 302 8.71 6.50 -12.17
N ASP A 303 7.43 6.84 -12.02
CA ASP A 303 6.77 7.92 -12.77
C ASP A 303 6.54 9.14 -11.88
N ARG A 304 7.41 10.15 -12.02
CA ARG A 304 7.34 11.41 -11.25
C ARG A 304 6.31 12.41 -11.79
N SER A 305 5.67 12.11 -12.91
CA SER A 305 4.75 13.04 -13.57
C SER A 305 3.44 13.26 -12.80
N TYR A 306 3.19 12.44 -11.74
CA TYR A 306 2.05 12.57 -10.84
C TYR A 306 2.31 13.52 -9.64
N THR A 307 3.48 14.15 -9.54
CA THR A 307 3.85 15.05 -8.42
C THR A 307 2.82 16.15 -8.17
N GLY A 308 2.15 16.65 -9.21
CA GLY A 308 1.07 17.63 -9.09
C GLY A 308 -0.17 17.18 -8.29
N ALA A 309 -0.33 15.86 -8.08
CA ALA A 309 -1.39 15.34 -7.20
C ALA A 309 -1.17 15.66 -5.71
N PHE A 310 0.07 15.99 -5.34
CA PHE A 310 0.51 16.21 -3.95
C PHE A 310 0.80 17.68 -3.63
N ALA A 311 0.64 18.59 -4.61
CA ALA A 311 0.77 20.02 -4.38
C ALA A 311 -0.34 20.47 -3.41
N ALA A 312 0.03 21.30 -2.40
CA ALA A 312 -0.97 21.96 -1.56
C ALA A 312 -1.98 22.69 -2.45
N PRO A 313 -3.28 22.67 -2.13
CA PRO A 313 -4.24 23.46 -2.87
C PRO A 313 -3.76 24.91 -2.88
N ALA A 314 -3.64 25.50 -4.07
CA ALA A 314 -3.28 26.90 -4.19
C ALA A 314 -4.23 27.69 -3.27
N GLN A 315 -3.69 28.41 -2.28
CA GLN A 315 -4.46 29.35 -1.49
C GLN A 315 -5.10 30.29 -2.50
N LYS A 316 -6.43 30.22 -2.62
CA LYS A 316 -7.16 31.26 -3.33
C LYS A 316 -6.77 32.56 -2.61
N SER A 317 -5.92 33.35 -3.25
CA SER A 317 -5.63 34.70 -2.83
C SER A 317 -6.99 35.38 -2.61
N ALA A 318 -7.30 35.70 -1.35
CA ALA A 318 -8.33 36.64 -1.02
C ALA A 318 -7.80 38.00 -1.49
N ALA A 319 -7.88 38.23 -2.80
CA ALA A 319 -7.64 39.53 -3.37
C ALA A 319 -8.94 40.34 -3.21
N ALA A 320 -8.83 41.28 -2.33
CA ALA A 320 -9.46 42.62 -2.32
C ALA A 320 -10.97 42.68 -2.60
N GLN A 321 -11.69 42.97 -1.56
CA GLN A 321 -12.69 44.06 -1.61
C GLN A 321 -12.27 45.19 -0.66
#